data_43b4e056e24d4db46018077cc5615f7d
#
_entry.id   43b4e056e24d4db46018077cc5615f7d
#
_cell.length_a   1.000
_cell.length_b   1.000
_cell.length_c   1.000
_cell.angle_alpha   90.00
_cell.angle_beta   90.00
_cell.angle_gamma   90.00
#
_symmetry.space_group_name_H-M   'P 1'
#
loop_
_entity.id
_entity.type
_entity.pdbx_description
1 polymer ?
#
loop_
_entity_poly.entity_id
_entity_poly.type
_entity_poly.pdbx_seq_one_letter_code
_entity_poly.pdbx_strand_id
1 'polypeptide(L)'
;MQNMKKFEAIVVLCLAMWLSSSVAGAQSRGFKLGQWTEIQNSIVRQLSLSYVDSLDVDRIMRAGIDAMLAQLDPYTIYVPEEENEDFQMMLSNTYGGIGAVVHKENGGYVIINEPYEGSPAAKNGLQCGDEIMEIDGVDPRPLEISEATDRMKGKPGTKVHFKIKKVRSGDIVDVDIVRERIQLPSVDYVGMLDSETGYIRQTKFTENVSAEIRNGYHELKARGMTRLILDLRGNGGGLMEEAVNIVSLFVPKGSLVVTSKGISEQARELRTRTDPVDVTIPLYVMIDSNSASASEIVSGALQDMDRATILGQRSYGKGLVQSIRPVAYNGQLKVTTAKYYTPSGRCVQAIDYTHRNEDGSVGHIPDSLTHEFKTASGRIVRDGGGITPDVEIKAPSYSRIVYALVLYGVIDKYAIEFARKHDSIPAVEDFHLSDADFNDFVEFAKTREFDYRSSAKASFDQMKNEMEKDGLADTVKEQLDVIEKALQIEKEQFMRLKKDEIVPFIEEEIAVRYYYQKAGVQVRLRYDNEVSEVLKYIHNQPQE
;
A
#
# COMPACT_ATOMS: atom_id res chain seq x y z
N MET A 1 -66.43 7.49 32.77
CA MET A 1 -66.22 6.14 32.17
C MET A 1 -66.26 6.12 30.64
N GLN A 2 -67.21 6.80 29.97
CA GLN A 2 -67.31 6.74 28.50
C GLN A 2 -66.18 7.46 27.72
N ASN A 3 -65.63 8.57 28.28
CA ASN A 3 -64.51 9.30 27.69
C ASN A 3 -63.15 8.58 27.86
N MET A 4 -62.97 7.83 28.94
CA MET A 4 -61.77 7.07 29.17
C MET A 4 -61.63 5.84 28.20
N LYS A 5 -62.72 5.17 27.90
CA LYS A 5 -62.76 4.10 26.89
C LYS A 5 -62.50 4.58 25.46
N LYS A 6 -62.90 5.81 25.13
CA LYS A 6 -62.61 6.42 23.84
C LYS A 6 -61.12 6.79 23.69
N PHE A 7 -60.49 7.26 24.81
CA PHE A 7 -59.07 7.60 24.81
C PHE A 7 -58.22 6.33 24.69
N GLU A 8 -58.53 5.27 25.42
CA GLU A 8 -57.85 3.99 25.30
C GLU A 8 -57.96 3.38 23.90
N ALA A 9 -59.16 3.46 23.27
CA ALA A 9 -59.35 2.99 21.88
C ALA A 9 -58.50 3.79 20.85
N ILE A 10 -58.34 5.11 21.05
CA ILE A 10 -57.52 5.95 20.19
C ILE A 10 -56.02 5.61 20.36
N VAL A 11 -55.56 5.39 21.59
CA VAL A 11 -54.15 5.00 21.88
C VAL A 11 -53.85 3.63 21.28
N VAL A 12 -54.73 2.67 21.40
CA VAL A 12 -54.58 1.34 20.77
C VAL A 12 -54.56 1.45 19.25
N LEU A 13 -55.40 2.29 18.69
CA LEU A 13 -55.44 2.52 17.21
C LEU A 13 -54.16 3.19 16.70
N CYS A 14 -53.63 4.18 17.44
CA CYS A 14 -52.35 4.83 17.12
C CYS A 14 -51.15 3.88 17.26
N LEU A 15 -51.11 3.04 18.29
CA LEU A 15 -50.10 1.99 18.45
C LEU A 15 -50.20 0.91 17.34
N ALA A 16 -51.39 0.52 16.93
CA ALA A 16 -51.61 -0.42 15.83
C ALA A 16 -51.16 0.20 14.48
N MET A 17 -51.42 1.49 14.23
CA MET A 17 -50.92 2.18 13.04
C MET A 17 -49.41 2.36 13.05
N TRP A 18 -48.80 2.57 14.20
CA TRP A 18 -47.33 2.68 14.35
C TRP A 18 -46.65 1.35 14.11
N LEU A 19 -47.18 0.26 14.63
CA LEU A 19 -46.71 -1.10 14.39
C LEU A 19 -46.90 -1.53 12.92
N SER A 20 -48.02 -1.14 12.27
CA SER A 20 -48.28 -1.48 10.86
C SER A 20 -47.34 -0.71 9.90
N SER A 21 -46.96 0.53 10.22
CA SER A 21 -46.01 1.31 9.38
C SER A 21 -44.59 0.77 9.45
N SER A 22 -44.13 0.26 10.59
CA SER A 22 -42.81 -0.37 10.73
C SER A 22 -42.72 -1.74 10.03
N VAL A 23 -43.80 -2.52 10.05
CA VAL A 23 -43.88 -3.80 9.35
C VAL A 23 -44.00 -3.62 7.82
N ALA A 24 -44.72 -2.59 7.34
CA ALA A 24 -44.82 -2.28 5.93
C ALA A 24 -43.48 -1.83 5.31
N GLY A 25 -42.61 -1.11 6.08
CA GLY A 25 -41.27 -0.71 5.64
C GLY A 25 -40.32 -1.92 5.51
N ALA A 26 -40.39 -2.89 6.41
CA ALA A 26 -39.61 -4.13 6.34
C ALA A 26 -40.08 -5.08 5.24
N GLN A 27 -41.40 -5.19 5.02
CA GLN A 27 -41.95 -5.94 3.90
C GLN A 27 -41.56 -5.35 2.53
N SER A 28 -41.43 -4.01 2.42
CA SER A 28 -41.04 -3.37 1.17
C SER A 28 -39.61 -3.66 0.74
N ARG A 29 -38.65 -3.77 1.70
CA ARG A 29 -37.26 -4.12 1.38
C ARG A 29 -37.11 -5.57 0.95
N GLY A 30 -37.68 -6.51 1.70
CA GLY A 30 -37.66 -7.94 1.36
C GLY A 30 -38.33 -8.23 0.03
N PHE A 31 -39.48 -7.58 -0.23
CA PHE A 31 -40.18 -7.69 -1.52
C PHE A 31 -39.34 -7.19 -2.69
N LYS A 32 -38.73 -6.00 -2.58
CA LYS A 32 -37.85 -5.46 -3.63
C LYS A 32 -36.64 -6.36 -3.89
N LEU A 33 -36.02 -6.89 -2.83
CA LEU A 33 -34.88 -7.79 -2.96
C LEU A 33 -35.31 -9.07 -3.72
N GLY A 34 -36.43 -9.71 -3.33
CA GLY A 34 -36.96 -10.89 -4.02
C GLY A 34 -37.29 -10.60 -5.48
N GLN A 35 -37.97 -9.48 -5.75
CA GLN A 35 -38.29 -9.06 -7.11
C GLN A 35 -37.06 -8.91 -8.01
N TRP A 36 -36.03 -8.22 -7.54
CA TRP A 36 -34.80 -8.03 -8.34
C TRP A 36 -34.01 -9.32 -8.52
N THR A 37 -33.98 -10.21 -7.52
CA THR A 37 -33.39 -11.54 -7.66
C THR A 37 -34.10 -12.38 -8.71
N GLU A 38 -35.45 -12.35 -8.75
CA GLU A 38 -36.24 -13.07 -9.74
C GLU A 38 -36.03 -12.50 -11.15
N ILE A 39 -36.00 -11.16 -11.29
CA ILE A 39 -35.71 -10.49 -12.56
C ILE A 39 -34.34 -10.90 -13.10
N GLN A 40 -33.30 -10.84 -12.24
CA GLN A 40 -31.92 -11.22 -12.60
C GLN A 40 -31.85 -12.67 -13.08
N ASN A 41 -32.41 -13.60 -12.31
CA ASN A 41 -32.48 -15.01 -12.70
C ASN A 41 -33.21 -15.22 -14.04
N SER A 42 -34.29 -14.49 -14.27
CA SER A 42 -35.06 -14.55 -15.51
C SER A 42 -34.25 -14.04 -16.70
N ILE A 43 -33.53 -12.94 -16.54
CA ILE A 43 -32.66 -12.38 -17.58
C ILE A 43 -31.53 -13.37 -17.92
N VAL A 44 -30.81 -13.88 -16.92
CA VAL A 44 -29.72 -14.85 -17.13
C VAL A 44 -30.24 -16.09 -17.89
N ARG A 45 -31.39 -16.61 -17.49
CA ARG A 45 -32.02 -17.74 -18.18
C ARG A 45 -32.36 -17.41 -19.65
N GLN A 46 -32.90 -16.24 -19.93
CA GLN A 46 -33.24 -15.85 -21.31
C GLN A 46 -31.98 -15.63 -22.16
N LEU A 47 -30.93 -15.04 -21.60
CA LEU A 47 -29.64 -14.90 -22.27
C LEU A 47 -29.07 -16.28 -22.63
N SER A 48 -29.07 -17.21 -21.67
CA SER A 48 -28.58 -18.59 -21.86
C SER A 48 -29.33 -19.35 -22.96
N LEU A 49 -30.65 -19.06 -23.17
CA LEU A 49 -31.49 -19.75 -24.13
C LEU A 49 -31.55 -19.08 -25.52
N SER A 50 -31.34 -17.77 -25.58
CA SER A 50 -31.76 -16.98 -26.75
C SER A 50 -30.65 -16.07 -27.31
N TYR A 51 -29.49 -15.96 -26.63
CA TYR A 51 -28.40 -15.12 -27.14
C TYR A 51 -27.83 -15.75 -28.41
N VAL A 52 -27.48 -14.92 -29.40
CA VAL A 52 -27.09 -15.35 -30.74
C VAL A 52 -25.76 -16.13 -30.79
N ASP A 53 -24.84 -15.80 -29.89
CA ASP A 53 -23.53 -16.46 -29.79
C ASP A 53 -23.40 -17.29 -28.50
N SER A 54 -22.32 -18.08 -28.37
CA SER A 54 -22.02 -18.81 -27.15
C SER A 54 -21.81 -17.84 -25.98
N LEU A 55 -22.49 -18.08 -24.87
CA LEU A 55 -22.46 -17.25 -23.70
C LEU A 55 -21.41 -17.76 -22.70
N ASP A 56 -20.41 -16.94 -22.39
CA ASP A 56 -19.53 -17.15 -21.26
C ASP A 56 -20.27 -16.68 -20.00
N VAL A 57 -20.92 -17.63 -19.32
CA VAL A 57 -21.77 -17.35 -18.16
C VAL A 57 -20.93 -16.84 -16.99
N ASP A 58 -19.75 -17.42 -16.75
CA ASP A 58 -18.90 -17.07 -15.63
C ASP A 58 -18.42 -15.63 -15.75
N ARG A 59 -17.93 -15.23 -16.90
CA ARG A 59 -17.49 -13.86 -17.18
C ARG A 59 -18.61 -12.84 -16.99
N ILE A 60 -19.82 -13.13 -17.49
CA ILE A 60 -20.95 -12.19 -17.41
C ILE A 60 -21.46 -12.06 -15.97
N MET A 61 -21.58 -13.18 -15.26
CA MET A 61 -22.04 -13.18 -13.87
C MET A 61 -21.01 -12.49 -12.96
N ARG A 62 -19.71 -12.75 -13.17
CA ARG A 62 -18.65 -12.06 -12.43
C ARG A 62 -18.69 -10.55 -12.66
N ALA A 63 -18.78 -10.10 -13.91
CA ALA A 63 -18.90 -8.68 -14.25
C ALA A 63 -20.11 -8.01 -13.58
N GLY A 64 -21.25 -8.73 -13.51
CA GLY A 64 -22.45 -8.25 -12.81
C GLY A 64 -22.26 -8.11 -11.32
N ILE A 65 -21.62 -9.08 -10.66
CA ILE A 65 -21.27 -9.04 -9.23
C ILE A 65 -20.34 -7.86 -8.96
N ASP A 66 -19.25 -7.74 -9.72
CA ASP A 66 -18.25 -6.69 -9.52
C ASP A 66 -18.88 -5.29 -9.72
N ALA A 67 -19.71 -5.11 -10.74
CA ALA A 67 -20.43 -3.86 -10.97
C ALA A 67 -21.39 -3.50 -9.81
N MET A 68 -22.09 -4.50 -9.25
CA MET A 68 -22.96 -4.29 -8.09
C MET A 68 -22.17 -3.87 -6.85
N LEU A 69 -21.05 -4.53 -6.55
CA LEU A 69 -20.22 -4.24 -5.40
C LEU A 69 -19.53 -2.88 -5.52
N ALA A 70 -19.08 -2.51 -6.71
CA ALA A 70 -18.46 -1.21 -7.00
C ALA A 70 -19.40 -0.01 -6.75
N GLN A 71 -20.72 -0.23 -6.68
CA GLN A 71 -21.69 0.82 -6.28
C GLN A 71 -21.60 1.16 -4.78
N LEU A 72 -20.98 0.33 -3.95
CA LEU A 72 -20.88 0.53 -2.51
C LEU A 72 -19.61 1.30 -2.16
N ASP A 73 -18.47 0.66 -2.31
CA ASP A 73 -17.14 1.20 -2.04
C ASP A 73 -16.08 0.32 -2.77
N PRO A 74 -14.81 0.76 -2.90
CA PRO A 74 -13.79 -0.02 -3.61
C PRO A 74 -13.21 -1.19 -2.78
N TYR A 75 -13.63 -1.38 -1.54
CA TYR A 75 -13.11 -2.39 -0.61
C TYR A 75 -14.03 -3.61 -0.50
N THR A 76 -15.30 -3.45 -0.92
CA THR A 76 -16.29 -4.52 -0.93
C THR A 76 -16.13 -5.32 -2.21
N ILE A 77 -15.57 -6.53 -2.09
CA ILE A 77 -15.21 -7.39 -3.23
C ILE A 77 -15.65 -8.83 -3.01
N TYR A 78 -15.92 -9.54 -4.10
CA TYR A 78 -16.11 -10.97 -4.13
C TYR A 78 -14.80 -11.66 -4.51
N VAL A 79 -14.42 -12.69 -3.75
CA VAL A 79 -13.25 -13.54 -3.98
C VAL A 79 -13.76 -14.94 -4.28
N PRO A 80 -13.61 -15.48 -5.50
CA PRO A 80 -13.97 -16.85 -5.83
C PRO A 80 -12.99 -17.85 -5.22
N GLU A 81 -13.35 -19.15 -5.23
CA GLU A 81 -12.55 -20.22 -4.63
C GLU A 81 -11.12 -20.27 -5.16
N GLU A 82 -10.94 -20.10 -6.46
CA GLU A 82 -9.65 -20.14 -7.14
C GLU A 82 -8.71 -19.00 -6.74
N GLU A 83 -9.23 -17.87 -6.26
CA GLU A 83 -8.43 -16.71 -5.77
C GLU A 83 -8.19 -16.75 -4.24
N ASN A 84 -8.70 -17.76 -3.53
CA ASN A 84 -8.62 -17.81 -2.06
C ASN A 84 -7.19 -17.90 -1.53
N GLU A 85 -6.28 -18.62 -2.20
CA GLU A 85 -4.88 -18.74 -1.77
C GLU A 85 -4.18 -17.39 -1.83
N ASP A 86 -4.32 -16.65 -2.93
CA ASP A 86 -3.75 -15.32 -3.08
C ASP A 86 -4.36 -14.32 -2.08
N PHE A 87 -5.67 -14.45 -1.82
CA PHE A 87 -6.34 -13.64 -0.80
C PHE A 87 -5.81 -13.92 0.61
N GLN A 88 -5.59 -15.20 0.98
CA GLN A 88 -4.97 -15.55 2.25
C GLN A 88 -3.51 -15.09 2.34
N MET A 89 -2.75 -15.19 1.26
CA MET A 89 -1.40 -14.63 1.18
C MET A 89 -1.39 -13.12 1.44
N MET A 90 -2.34 -12.39 0.86
CA MET A 90 -2.46 -10.94 1.09
C MET A 90 -2.70 -10.61 2.58
N LEU A 91 -3.47 -11.43 3.29
CA LEU A 91 -3.80 -11.24 4.71
C LEU A 91 -2.66 -11.65 5.64
N SER A 92 -2.01 -12.79 5.37
CA SER A 92 -0.98 -13.38 6.24
C SER A 92 0.45 -12.98 5.88
N ASN A 93 0.67 -12.40 4.70
CA ASN A 93 1.99 -12.16 4.10
C ASN A 93 2.85 -13.45 3.98
N THR A 94 2.16 -14.60 3.83
CA THR A 94 2.77 -15.94 3.80
C THR A 94 2.29 -16.72 2.59
N TYR A 95 3.20 -17.37 1.88
CA TYR A 95 2.86 -18.25 0.75
C TYR A 95 3.81 -19.45 0.66
N GLY A 96 3.39 -20.48 -0.07
CA GLY A 96 4.27 -21.60 -0.43
C GLY A 96 4.98 -21.30 -1.74
N GLY A 97 6.32 -21.42 -1.77
CA GLY A 97 7.08 -21.13 -2.99
C GLY A 97 8.59 -21.20 -2.81
N ILE A 98 9.31 -20.61 -3.74
CA ILE A 98 10.78 -20.58 -3.74
C ILE A 98 11.37 -19.35 -3.02
N GLY A 99 10.59 -18.29 -2.81
CA GLY A 99 11.04 -17.09 -2.11
C GLY A 99 11.98 -16.22 -2.94
N ALA A 100 11.48 -15.68 -4.05
CA ALA A 100 12.19 -14.70 -4.87
C ALA A 100 11.22 -13.68 -5.47
N VAL A 101 11.67 -12.45 -5.64
CA VAL A 101 11.04 -11.44 -6.50
C VAL A 101 11.51 -11.71 -7.93
N VAL A 102 10.58 -11.70 -8.85
CA VAL A 102 10.88 -11.94 -10.28
C VAL A 102 10.21 -10.86 -11.14
N HIS A 103 10.80 -10.62 -12.30
CA HIS A 103 10.17 -9.81 -13.33
C HIS A 103 10.31 -10.47 -14.70
N LYS A 104 9.62 -9.95 -15.70
CA LYS A 104 9.67 -10.46 -17.07
C LYS A 104 9.44 -9.32 -18.04
N GLU A 105 10.28 -9.22 -19.05
CA GLU A 105 10.03 -8.37 -20.22
C GLU A 105 9.11 -9.12 -21.20
N ASN A 106 8.35 -8.37 -22.00
CA ASN A 106 7.45 -8.94 -22.99
C ASN A 106 8.20 -9.89 -23.94
N GLY A 107 7.79 -11.15 -23.97
CA GLY A 107 8.42 -12.19 -24.78
C GLY A 107 9.80 -12.68 -24.29
N GLY A 108 10.28 -12.18 -23.15
CA GLY A 108 11.53 -12.60 -22.51
C GLY A 108 11.37 -13.74 -21.53
N TYR A 109 12.50 -14.22 -21.01
CA TYR A 109 12.52 -15.15 -19.88
C TYR A 109 12.12 -14.44 -18.59
N VAL A 110 11.73 -15.20 -17.57
CA VAL A 110 11.55 -14.71 -16.21
C VAL A 110 12.94 -14.50 -15.60
N ILE A 111 13.17 -13.34 -15.00
CA ILE A 111 14.45 -12.96 -14.40
C ILE A 111 14.27 -12.89 -12.88
N ILE A 112 15.19 -13.49 -12.14
CA ILE A 112 15.28 -13.32 -10.69
C ILE A 112 15.72 -11.90 -10.40
N ASN A 113 14.83 -11.10 -9.81
CA ASN A 113 15.16 -9.74 -9.37
C ASN A 113 15.90 -9.77 -8.05
N GLU A 114 15.40 -10.61 -7.12
CA GLU A 114 16.00 -10.80 -5.82
C GLU A 114 15.51 -12.10 -5.19
N PRO A 115 16.38 -13.03 -4.78
CA PRO A 115 16.00 -14.09 -3.86
C PRO A 115 15.90 -13.52 -2.45
N TYR A 116 14.86 -13.89 -1.67
CA TYR A 116 14.79 -13.46 -0.27
C TYR A 116 15.86 -14.12 0.57
N GLU A 117 16.40 -13.38 1.54
CA GLU A 117 17.41 -13.92 2.47
C GLU A 117 16.91 -15.21 3.16
N GLY A 118 17.73 -16.26 3.14
CA GLY A 118 17.39 -17.55 3.72
C GLY A 118 16.30 -18.35 3.02
N SER A 119 15.77 -17.87 1.90
CA SER A 119 14.75 -18.59 1.10
C SER A 119 15.32 -19.82 0.37
N PRO A 120 14.44 -20.73 -0.10
CA PRO A 120 14.87 -21.83 -0.98
C PRO A 120 15.63 -21.36 -2.22
N ALA A 121 15.22 -20.27 -2.83
CA ALA A 121 15.94 -19.68 -3.97
C ALA A 121 17.37 -19.28 -3.59
N ALA A 122 17.57 -18.55 -2.50
CA ALA A 122 18.89 -18.15 -2.02
C ALA A 122 19.74 -19.37 -1.61
N LYS A 123 19.17 -20.34 -0.88
CA LYS A 123 19.86 -21.58 -0.45
C LYS A 123 20.34 -22.43 -1.63
N ASN A 124 19.64 -22.38 -2.77
CA ASN A 124 20.02 -23.07 -3.99
C ASN A 124 20.90 -22.22 -4.94
N GLY A 125 21.40 -21.08 -4.46
CA GLY A 125 22.36 -20.26 -5.17
C GLY A 125 21.77 -19.46 -6.34
N LEU A 126 20.45 -19.21 -6.36
CA LEU A 126 19.86 -18.26 -7.28
C LEU A 126 20.31 -16.85 -6.92
N GLN A 127 20.62 -16.07 -7.94
CA GLN A 127 21.12 -14.70 -7.81
C GLN A 127 20.31 -13.74 -8.65
N CYS A 128 20.37 -12.46 -8.32
CA CYS A 128 19.81 -11.41 -9.14
C CYS A 128 20.37 -11.48 -10.57
N GLY A 129 19.48 -11.36 -11.54
CA GLY A 129 19.80 -11.43 -12.97
C GLY A 129 19.85 -12.86 -13.56
N ASP A 130 19.70 -13.92 -12.76
CA ASP A 130 19.55 -15.27 -13.27
C ASP A 130 18.26 -15.38 -14.11
N GLU A 131 18.37 -15.95 -15.33
CA GLU A 131 17.24 -16.13 -16.24
C GLU A 131 16.63 -17.52 -16.07
N ILE A 132 15.34 -17.61 -15.77
CA ILE A 132 14.60 -18.86 -15.71
C ILE A 132 14.14 -19.24 -17.12
N MET A 133 14.78 -20.24 -17.71
CA MET A 133 14.51 -20.69 -19.07
C MET A 133 13.38 -21.72 -19.15
N GLU A 134 13.20 -22.55 -18.10
CA GLU A 134 12.12 -23.54 -18.01
C GLU A 134 11.66 -23.66 -16.54
N ILE A 135 10.35 -23.88 -16.35
CA ILE A 135 9.70 -24.20 -15.07
C ILE A 135 8.92 -25.50 -15.25
N ASP A 136 9.34 -26.60 -14.62
CA ASP A 136 8.78 -27.95 -14.79
C ASP A 136 8.65 -28.35 -16.28
N GLY A 137 9.69 -28.04 -17.09
CA GLY A 137 9.75 -28.37 -18.54
C GLY A 137 8.95 -27.42 -19.43
N VAL A 138 8.37 -26.34 -18.87
CA VAL A 138 7.59 -25.33 -19.62
C VAL A 138 8.43 -24.07 -19.84
N ASP A 139 8.52 -23.62 -21.10
CA ASP A 139 9.13 -22.34 -21.47
C ASP A 139 8.25 -21.18 -20.98
N PRO A 140 8.77 -20.27 -20.12
CA PRO A 140 7.98 -19.17 -19.57
C PRO A 140 7.79 -17.99 -20.53
N ARG A 141 8.46 -17.95 -21.70
CA ARG A 141 8.39 -16.82 -22.64
C ARG A 141 6.99 -16.52 -23.16
N PRO A 142 6.15 -17.52 -23.53
CA PRO A 142 4.79 -17.27 -23.99
C PRO A 142 3.79 -17.00 -22.85
N LEU A 143 4.16 -17.26 -21.58
CA LEU A 143 3.27 -17.10 -20.43
C LEU A 143 3.23 -15.65 -19.97
N GLU A 144 2.11 -15.24 -19.35
CA GLU A 144 2.09 -14.02 -18.55
C GLU A 144 2.90 -14.23 -17.27
N ILE A 145 3.38 -13.12 -16.65
CA ILE A 145 4.21 -13.20 -15.43
C ILE A 145 3.46 -13.87 -14.26
N SER A 146 2.14 -13.67 -14.14
CA SER A 146 1.29 -14.34 -13.15
C SER A 146 1.29 -15.86 -13.34
N GLU A 147 1.10 -16.34 -14.57
CA GLU A 147 1.12 -17.78 -14.88
C GLU A 147 2.48 -18.43 -14.57
N ALA A 148 3.57 -17.72 -14.85
CA ALA A 148 4.92 -18.21 -14.53
C ALA A 148 5.14 -18.25 -13.00
N THR A 149 4.72 -17.22 -12.26
CA THR A 149 4.84 -17.18 -10.79
C THR A 149 3.97 -18.22 -10.10
N ASP A 150 2.77 -18.52 -10.64
CA ASP A 150 1.89 -19.56 -10.09
C ASP A 150 2.52 -20.95 -10.19
N ARG A 151 3.32 -21.22 -11.25
CA ARG A 151 4.12 -22.45 -11.35
C ARG A 151 5.27 -22.50 -10.34
N MET A 152 5.82 -21.35 -9.96
CA MET A 152 6.87 -21.25 -8.95
C MET A 152 6.32 -21.39 -7.52
N LYS A 153 5.09 -20.95 -7.29
CA LYS A 153 4.33 -21.15 -6.04
C LYS A 153 3.85 -22.60 -5.93
N GLY A 154 3.34 -22.99 -4.77
CA GLY A 154 2.69 -24.27 -4.52
C GLY A 154 2.90 -24.76 -3.10
N LYS A 155 2.34 -25.94 -2.80
CA LYS A 155 2.33 -26.52 -1.46
C LYS A 155 3.75 -26.70 -0.91
N PRO A 156 4.06 -26.23 0.30
CA PRO A 156 5.33 -26.47 0.96
C PRO A 156 5.68 -27.97 0.99
N GLY A 157 6.96 -28.30 0.76
CA GLY A 157 7.47 -29.66 0.65
C GLY A 157 7.39 -30.28 -0.76
N THR A 158 6.70 -29.64 -1.71
CA THR A 158 6.74 -30.08 -3.13
C THR A 158 7.96 -29.53 -3.84
N LYS A 159 8.42 -30.22 -4.88
CA LYS A 159 9.53 -29.77 -5.71
C LYS A 159 9.04 -29.00 -6.93
N VAL A 160 9.88 -28.09 -7.40
CA VAL A 160 9.80 -27.48 -8.72
C VAL A 160 11.16 -27.56 -9.39
N HIS A 161 11.18 -27.93 -10.66
CA HIS A 161 12.40 -28.06 -11.47
C HIS A 161 12.58 -26.80 -12.31
N PHE A 162 13.79 -26.24 -12.31
CA PHE A 162 14.15 -25.08 -13.11
C PHE A 162 15.34 -25.38 -14.00
N LYS A 163 15.28 -24.88 -15.24
CA LYS A 163 16.46 -24.66 -16.06
C LYS A 163 16.83 -23.19 -16.02
N ILE A 164 18.00 -22.87 -15.53
CA ILE A 164 18.42 -21.50 -15.21
C ILE A 164 19.71 -21.18 -15.97
N LYS A 165 19.71 -20.03 -16.64
CA LYS A 165 20.94 -19.45 -17.17
C LYS A 165 21.51 -18.48 -16.13
N LYS A 166 22.69 -18.81 -15.63
CA LYS A 166 23.37 -18.02 -14.61
C LYS A 166 23.86 -16.69 -15.15
N VAL A 167 23.53 -15.61 -14.44
CA VAL A 167 23.83 -14.23 -14.87
C VAL A 167 25.32 -13.98 -15.07
N ARG A 168 26.20 -14.55 -14.23
CA ARG A 168 27.63 -14.28 -14.25
C ARG A 168 28.41 -15.15 -15.24
N SER A 169 28.21 -16.46 -15.19
CA SER A 169 28.95 -17.40 -16.03
C SER A 169 28.31 -17.63 -17.41
N GLY A 170 27.02 -17.35 -17.56
CA GLY A 170 26.23 -17.71 -18.73
C GLY A 170 25.91 -19.21 -18.82
N ASP A 171 26.34 -20.01 -17.83
CA ASP A 171 26.07 -21.44 -17.81
C ASP A 171 24.59 -21.72 -17.63
N ILE A 172 24.13 -22.79 -18.30
CA ILE A 172 22.77 -23.29 -18.12
C ILE A 172 22.86 -24.48 -17.16
N VAL A 173 22.12 -24.36 -16.05
CA VAL A 173 22.10 -25.38 -14.98
C VAL A 173 20.66 -25.80 -14.69
N ASP A 174 20.50 -27.07 -14.32
CA ASP A 174 19.25 -27.63 -13.84
C ASP A 174 19.26 -27.59 -12.30
N VAL A 175 18.18 -27.04 -11.70
CA VAL A 175 18.06 -26.86 -10.25
C VAL A 175 16.69 -27.33 -9.77
N ASP A 176 16.69 -28.27 -8.83
CA ASP A 176 15.49 -28.72 -8.13
C ASP A 176 15.35 -27.95 -6.83
N ILE A 177 14.27 -27.18 -6.68
CA ILE A 177 13.98 -26.41 -5.47
C ILE A 177 12.77 -27.00 -4.75
N VAL A 178 12.92 -27.28 -3.46
CA VAL A 178 11.80 -27.65 -2.60
C VAL A 178 11.11 -26.38 -2.14
N ARG A 179 9.81 -26.26 -2.44
CA ARG A 179 9.01 -25.12 -1.97
C ARG A 179 8.91 -25.14 -0.45
N GLU A 180 9.11 -24.00 0.17
CA GLU A 180 8.93 -23.79 1.60
C GLU A 180 7.81 -22.79 1.86
N ARG A 181 7.40 -22.70 3.11
CA ARG A 181 6.53 -21.60 3.58
C ARG A 181 7.38 -20.34 3.68
N ILE A 182 7.11 -19.37 2.82
CA ILE A 182 7.80 -18.09 2.78
C ILE A 182 6.99 -17.10 3.61
N GLN A 183 7.60 -16.54 4.63
CA GLN A 183 7.05 -15.46 5.44
C GLN A 183 7.77 -14.16 5.07
N LEU A 184 7.04 -13.20 4.53
CA LEU A 184 7.58 -11.87 4.27
C LEU A 184 7.52 -11.05 5.56
N PRO A 185 8.60 -10.36 5.98
CA PRO A 185 8.57 -9.53 7.17
C PRO A 185 7.64 -8.34 6.96
N SER A 186 6.89 -7.99 8.00
CA SER A 186 6.05 -6.78 8.02
C SER A 186 6.77 -5.59 8.64
N VAL A 187 7.85 -5.86 9.37
CA VAL A 187 8.88 -4.90 9.77
C VAL A 187 10.11 -5.16 8.89
N ASP A 188 10.34 -4.33 7.90
CA ASP A 188 11.41 -4.53 6.92
C ASP A 188 12.75 -3.89 7.33
N TYR A 189 12.71 -3.01 8.35
CA TYR A 189 13.93 -2.42 8.89
C TYR A 189 13.83 -2.09 10.38
N VAL A 190 14.89 -2.43 11.11
CA VAL A 190 15.16 -2.04 12.49
C VAL A 190 16.61 -1.58 12.58
N GLY A 191 16.86 -0.35 13.04
CA GLY A 191 18.22 0.20 13.16
C GLY A 191 18.28 1.48 13.98
N MET A 192 19.49 1.87 14.37
CA MET A 192 19.75 3.18 14.95
C MET A 192 20.02 4.20 13.83
N LEU A 193 19.38 5.37 13.88
CA LEU A 193 19.65 6.48 12.96
C LEU A 193 20.81 7.36 13.46
N ASP A 194 20.97 7.44 14.78
CA ASP A 194 22.07 8.10 15.48
C ASP A 194 22.35 7.37 16.80
N SER A 195 23.13 7.94 17.71
CA SER A 195 23.49 7.30 19.00
C SER A 195 22.31 7.09 19.96
N GLU A 196 21.18 7.76 19.76
CA GLU A 196 20.04 7.79 20.69
C GLU A 196 18.71 7.46 20.05
N THR A 197 18.58 7.63 18.73
CA THR A 197 17.31 7.49 18.00
C THR A 197 17.20 6.14 17.32
N GLY A 198 16.30 5.31 17.84
CA GLY A 198 15.90 4.06 17.21
C GLY A 198 14.85 4.30 16.12
N TYR A 199 14.86 3.45 15.09
CA TYR A 199 13.96 3.52 13.98
C TYR A 199 13.45 2.12 13.63
N ILE A 200 12.13 2.00 13.49
CA ILE A 200 11.44 0.79 13.07
C ILE A 200 10.53 1.16 11.89
N ARG A 201 10.73 0.51 10.74
CA ARG A 201 9.85 0.67 9.56
C ARG A 201 8.92 -0.51 9.45
N GLN A 202 7.62 -0.21 9.43
CA GLN A 202 6.55 -1.20 9.31
C GLN A 202 5.76 -0.98 8.03
N THR A 203 5.69 -2.00 7.18
CA THR A 203 5.09 -1.92 5.83
C THR A 203 3.66 -2.47 5.75
N LYS A 204 3.27 -3.38 6.67
CA LYS A 204 1.93 -4.01 6.69
C LYS A 204 1.51 -4.37 8.11
N PHE A 205 0.21 -4.54 8.30
CA PHE A 205 -0.38 -5.08 9.54
C PHE A 205 -0.84 -6.53 9.33
N THR A 206 0.12 -7.45 9.33
CA THR A 206 -0.13 -8.89 9.25
C THR A 206 -0.08 -9.53 10.63
N GLU A 207 -0.45 -10.81 10.73
CA GLU A 207 -0.38 -11.55 11.99
C GLU A 207 1.01 -11.46 12.63
N ASN A 208 1.03 -11.18 13.95
CA ASN A 208 2.23 -11.12 14.78
C ASN A 208 3.19 -9.94 14.52
N VAL A 209 2.83 -8.94 13.70
CA VAL A 209 3.71 -7.76 13.47
C VAL A 209 4.01 -6.99 14.75
N SER A 210 3.10 -6.97 15.70
CA SER A 210 3.35 -6.39 17.03
C SER A 210 4.48 -7.07 17.80
N ALA A 211 4.68 -8.38 17.59
CA ALA A 211 5.83 -9.11 18.14
C ALA A 211 7.13 -8.73 17.42
N GLU A 212 7.10 -8.51 16.10
CA GLU A 212 8.27 -8.02 15.36
C GLU A 212 8.69 -6.63 15.88
N ILE A 213 7.74 -5.70 16.07
CA ILE A 213 8.03 -4.37 16.63
C ILE A 213 8.55 -4.47 18.06
N ARG A 214 7.98 -5.33 18.90
CA ARG A 214 8.47 -5.57 20.26
C ARG A 214 9.92 -6.05 20.27
N ASN A 215 10.25 -7.00 19.41
CA ASN A 215 11.61 -7.53 19.28
C ASN A 215 12.58 -6.43 18.82
N GLY A 216 12.19 -5.66 17.79
CA GLY A 216 12.95 -4.51 17.31
C GLY A 216 13.16 -3.45 18.41
N TYR A 217 12.11 -3.16 19.19
CA TYR A 217 12.22 -2.26 20.35
C TYR A 217 13.30 -2.73 21.34
N HIS A 218 13.27 -4.02 21.72
CA HIS A 218 14.26 -4.57 22.67
C HIS A 218 15.67 -4.57 22.10
N GLU A 219 15.84 -4.88 20.80
CA GLU A 219 17.12 -4.78 20.11
C GLU A 219 17.69 -3.36 20.19
N LEU A 220 16.88 -2.35 19.82
CA LEU A 220 17.29 -0.95 19.84
C LEU A 220 17.57 -0.45 21.26
N LYS A 221 16.77 -0.87 22.24
CA LYS A 221 16.98 -0.53 23.65
C LYS A 221 18.31 -1.08 24.18
N ALA A 222 18.68 -2.29 23.78
CA ALA A 222 19.98 -2.89 24.11
C ALA A 222 21.16 -2.13 23.46
N ARG A 223 20.92 -1.42 22.35
CA ARG A 223 21.89 -0.56 21.64
C ARG A 223 21.94 0.87 22.18
N GLY A 224 21.19 1.20 23.24
CA GLY A 224 21.20 2.50 23.89
C GLY A 224 20.13 3.48 23.41
N MET A 225 19.10 3.01 22.69
CA MET A 225 18.00 3.85 22.24
C MET A 225 17.34 4.57 23.42
N THR A 226 17.17 5.89 23.32
CA THR A 226 16.44 6.74 24.26
C THR A 226 15.13 7.29 23.67
N ARG A 227 14.96 7.30 22.35
CA ARG A 227 13.77 7.75 21.62
C ARG A 227 13.51 6.86 20.40
N LEU A 228 12.24 6.68 20.02
CA LEU A 228 11.84 5.77 18.95
C LEU A 228 11.03 6.49 17.86
N ILE A 229 11.40 6.25 16.60
CA ILE A 229 10.60 6.55 15.43
C ILE A 229 9.96 5.25 14.91
N LEU A 230 8.62 5.22 14.83
CA LEU A 230 7.86 4.17 14.15
C LEU A 230 7.42 4.75 12.80
N ASP A 231 7.96 4.23 11.70
CA ASP A 231 7.63 4.69 10.36
C ASP A 231 6.52 3.83 9.74
N LEU A 232 5.37 4.46 9.50
CA LEU A 232 4.18 3.90 8.86
C LEU A 232 3.95 4.49 7.46
N ARG A 233 4.90 5.24 6.89
CA ARG A 233 4.77 5.79 5.53
C ARG A 233 4.64 4.65 4.51
N GLY A 234 3.75 4.82 3.53
CA GLY A 234 3.43 3.80 2.53
C GLY A 234 2.64 2.59 3.05
N ASN A 235 2.29 2.54 4.34
CA ASN A 235 1.61 1.40 4.95
C ASN A 235 0.08 1.53 4.83
N GLY A 236 -0.53 0.81 3.89
CA GLY A 236 -1.98 0.80 3.64
C GLY A 236 -2.84 0.13 4.72
N GLY A 237 -2.24 -0.34 5.82
CA GLY A 237 -2.95 -0.98 6.94
C GLY A 237 -2.91 -2.51 6.92
N GLY A 238 -3.97 -3.14 7.41
CA GLY A 238 -4.15 -4.58 7.55
C GLY A 238 -5.02 -4.92 8.76
N LEU A 239 -4.58 -5.86 9.60
CA LEU A 239 -5.34 -6.37 10.73
C LEU A 239 -5.52 -5.33 11.85
N MET A 240 -6.78 -5.03 12.18
CA MET A 240 -7.12 -4.07 13.24
C MET A 240 -6.63 -4.53 14.61
N GLU A 241 -6.69 -5.83 14.89
CA GLU A 241 -6.20 -6.41 16.13
C GLU A 241 -4.71 -6.16 16.33
N GLU A 242 -3.92 -6.20 15.26
CA GLU A 242 -2.49 -5.90 15.33
C GLU A 242 -2.22 -4.41 15.59
N ALA A 243 -3.05 -3.51 15.05
CA ALA A 243 -2.97 -2.08 15.42
C ALA A 243 -3.20 -1.88 16.93
N VAL A 244 -4.19 -2.57 17.51
CA VAL A 244 -4.43 -2.54 18.96
C VAL A 244 -3.26 -3.13 19.75
N ASN A 245 -2.65 -4.22 19.26
CA ASN A 245 -1.49 -4.84 19.90
C ASN A 245 -0.26 -3.93 19.85
N ILE A 246 -0.03 -3.20 18.74
CA ILE A 246 1.07 -2.23 18.64
C ILE A 246 0.88 -1.05 19.58
N VAL A 247 -0.33 -0.47 19.63
CA VAL A 247 -0.64 0.59 20.61
C VAL A 247 -0.44 0.09 22.03
N SER A 248 -0.77 -1.20 22.32
CA SER A 248 -0.57 -1.82 23.63
C SER A 248 0.89 -1.87 24.09
N LEU A 249 1.85 -1.76 23.16
CA LEU A 249 3.28 -1.69 23.53
C LEU A 249 3.64 -0.39 24.26
N PHE A 250 2.89 0.68 24.04
CA PHE A 250 3.28 2.03 24.44
C PHE A 250 2.27 2.74 25.35
N VAL A 251 1.13 2.14 25.66
CA VAL A 251 0.10 2.74 26.52
C VAL A 251 -0.34 1.76 27.60
N PRO A 252 -0.88 2.25 28.73
CA PRO A 252 -1.34 1.38 29.81
C PRO A 252 -2.39 0.37 29.38
N LYS A 253 -2.39 -0.81 29.99
CA LYS A 253 -3.41 -1.83 29.78
C LYS A 253 -4.81 -1.32 30.13
N GLY A 254 -5.80 -1.66 29.29
CA GLY A 254 -7.19 -1.22 29.40
C GLY A 254 -7.51 0.08 28.66
N SER A 255 -6.52 0.75 28.07
CA SER A 255 -6.73 1.97 27.28
C SER A 255 -7.61 1.69 26.05
N LEU A 256 -8.58 2.55 25.76
CA LEU A 256 -9.39 2.48 24.54
C LEU A 256 -8.53 2.84 23.33
N VAL A 257 -8.48 1.96 22.33
CA VAL A 257 -7.71 2.21 21.10
C VAL A 257 -8.61 2.60 19.94
N VAL A 258 -9.70 1.88 19.76
CA VAL A 258 -10.63 2.10 18.63
C VAL A 258 -12.02 1.58 18.98
N THR A 259 -13.05 2.29 18.50
CA THR A 259 -14.44 1.85 18.56
C THR A 259 -14.94 1.58 17.14
N SER A 260 -15.49 0.40 16.89
CA SER A 260 -16.13 0.03 15.63
C SER A 260 -17.65 0.10 15.76
N LYS A 261 -18.34 0.74 14.81
CA LYS A 261 -19.81 0.89 14.80
C LYS A 261 -20.35 0.57 13.41
N GLY A 262 -21.29 -0.38 13.31
CA GLY A 262 -22.02 -0.76 12.11
C GLY A 262 -23.53 -0.58 12.26
N ILE A 263 -24.30 -0.78 11.16
CA ILE A 263 -25.76 -0.68 11.20
C ILE A 263 -26.40 -1.85 11.96
N SER A 264 -25.85 -3.05 11.79
CA SER A 264 -26.38 -4.30 12.36
C SER A 264 -25.57 -4.84 13.52
N GLU A 265 -24.47 -4.19 13.88
CA GLU A 265 -23.58 -4.63 14.96
C GLU A 265 -23.59 -3.61 16.10
N GLN A 266 -23.62 -4.11 17.34
CA GLN A 266 -23.40 -3.24 18.50
C GLN A 266 -22.00 -2.63 18.43
N ALA A 267 -21.85 -1.41 18.93
CA ALA A 267 -20.56 -0.75 19.02
C ALA A 267 -19.56 -1.64 19.79
N ARG A 268 -18.43 -1.96 19.15
CA ARG A 268 -17.37 -2.79 19.73
C ARG A 268 -16.17 -1.90 20.07
N GLU A 269 -15.84 -1.83 21.34
CA GLU A 269 -14.62 -1.18 21.82
C GLU A 269 -13.47 -2.17 21.85
N LEU A 270 -12.34 -1.79 21.27
CA LEU A 270 -11.10 -2.53 21.32
C LEU A 270 -10.12 -1.76 22.23
N ARG A 271 -9.69 -2.46 23.28
CA ARG A 271 -8.82 -1.90 24.30
C ARG A 271 -7.52 -2.69 24.39
N THR A 272 -6.46 -2.05 24.86
CA THR A 272 -5.17 -2.70 25.13
C THR A 272 -5.33 -3.84 26.13
N ARG A 273 -4.66 -4.97 25.86
CA ARG A 273 -4.83 -6.22 26.64
C ARG A 273 -3.59 -6.66 27.39
N THR A 274 -2.42 -6.22 26.94
CA THR A 274 -1.12 -6.60 27.50
C THR A 274 -0.52 -5.44 28.27
N ASP A 275 0.42 -5.74 29.17
CA ASP A 275 1.24 -4.73 29.80
C ASP A 275 2.19 -4.11 28.74
N PRO A 276 2.40 -2.80 28.77
CA PRO A 276 3.25 -2.11 27.81
C PRO A 276 4.72 -2.46 27.97
N VAL A 277 5.50 -2.31 26.92
CA VAL A 277 6.98 -2.42 26.97
C VAL A 277 7.60 -1.13 27.53
N ASP A 278 7.02 0.02 27.18
CA ASP A 278 7.47 1.34 27.66
C ASP A 278 6.37 2.39 27.46
N VAL A 279 5.94 3.03 28.52
CA VAL A 279 4.95 4.12 28.48
C VAL A 279 5.59 5.51 28.46
N THR A 280 6.92 5.59 28.58
CA THR A 280 7.66 6.83 28.83
C THR A 280 8.58 7.24 27.70
N ILE A 281 9.08 6.28 26.90
CA ILE A 281 10.00 6.59 25.81
C ILE A 281 9.40 7.65 24.87
N PRO A 282 10.10 8.71 24.52
CA PRO A 282 9.69 9.63 23.46
C PRO A 282 9.41 8.85 22.17
N LEU A 283 8.14 8.90 21.73
CA LEU A 283 7.64 8.13 20.58
C LEU A 283 7.20 9.09 19.48
N TYR A 284 7.71 8.85 18.30
CA TYR A 284 7.40 9.58 17.09
C TYR A 284 6.84 8.61 16.07
N VAL A 285 5.75 8.99 15.38
CA VAL A 285 5.14 8.17 14.33
C VAL A 285 5.16 8.95 13.03
N MET A 286 5.83 8.41 12.02
CA MET A 286 5.84 9.00 10.68
C MET A 286 4.69 8.43 9.85
N ILE A 287 3.94 9.32 9.18
CA ILE A 287 2.85 8.97 8.27
C ILE A 287 2.94 9.78 6.97
N ASP A 288 2.33 9.24 5.91
CA ASP A 288 2.16 9.92 4.63
C ASP A 288 0.74 9.72 4.07
N SER A 289 0.47 10.24 2.88
CA SER A 289 -0.83 10.10 2.21
C SER A 289 -1.23 8.67 1.87
N ASN A 290 -0.31 7.70 1.95
CA ASN A 290 -0.56 6.27 1.74
C ASN A 290 -0.75 5.51 3.07
N SER A 291 -0.47 6.15 4.21
CA SER A 291 -0.75 5.58 5.53
C SER A 291 -2.26 5.50 5.74
N ALA A 292 -2.81 4.28 5.78
CA ALA A 292 -4.27 4.08 5.78
C ALA A 292 -4.73 3.04 6.81
N SER A 293 -6.01 3.10 7.20
CA SER A 293 -6.70 2.06 7.98
C SER A 293 -5.99 1.75 9.31
N ALA A 294 -5.38 0.57 9.50
CA ALA A 294 -4.68 0.18 10.73
C ALA A 294 -3.54 1.16 11.10
N SER A 295 -2.86 1.75 10.11
CA SER A 295 -1.87 2.83 10.33
C SER A 295 -2.53 4.06 10.96
N GLU A 296 -3.75 4.39 10.53
CA GLU A 296 -4.51 5.52 11.07
C GLU A 296 -5.11 5.20 12.45
N ILE A 297 -5.37 3.92 12.75
CA ILE A 297 -5.74 3.50 14.10
C ILE A 297 -4.56 3.70 15.05
N VAL A 298 -3.35 3.26 14.67
CA VAL A 298 -2.15 3.43 15.50
C VAL A 298 -1.83 4.91 15.70
N SER A 299 -1.65 5.65 14.61
CA SER A 299 -1.29 7.08 14.67
C SER A 299 -2.36 7.92 15.35
N GLY A 300 -3.65 7.68 15.02
CA GLY A 300 -4.78 8.41 15.61
C GLY A 300 -4.98 8.10 17.09
N ALA A 301 -4.85 6.84 17.51
CA ALA A 301 -4.97 6.48 18.92
C ALA A 301 -3.82 7.08 19.75
N LEU A 302 -2.59 6.97 19.28
CA LEU A 302 -1.43 7.54 19.98
C LEU A 302 -1.47 9.08 20.01
N GLN A 303 -1.97 9.73 18.96
CA GLN A 303 -2.21 11.18 18.92
C GLN A 303 -3.29 11.60 19.91
N ASP A 304 -4.44 10.92 19.91
CA ASP A 304 -5.58 11.26 20.77
C ASP A 304 -5.27 11.05 22.26
N MET A 305 -4.36 10.12 22.59
CA MET A 305 -3.86 9.89 23.95
C MET A 305 -2.68 10.80 24.33
N ASP A 306 -2.23 11.67 23.44
CA ASP A 306 -1.00 12.49 23.59
C ASP A 306 0.24 11.63 23.93
N ARG A 307 0.29 10.40 23.41
CA ARG A 307 1.37 9.44 23.68
C ARG A 307 2.52 9.54 22.68
N ALA A 308 2.22 9.93 21.45
CA ALA A 308 3.23 10.11 20.41
C ALA A 308 3.03 11.44 19.68
N THR A 309 4.13 11.96 19.13
CA THR A 309 4.10 13.05 18.16
C THR A 309 3.98 12.45 16.75
N ILE A 310 2.97 12.85 16.00
CA ILE A 310 2.72 12.39 14.64
C ILE A 310 3.38 13.36 13.66
N LEU A 311 4.23 12.84 12.78
CA LEU A 311 5.08 13.62 11.87
C LEU A 311 4.84 13.19 10.41
N GLY A 312 4.98 14.09 9.47
CA GLY A 312 4.88 13.77 8.03
C GLY A 312 3.75 14.47 7.32
N GLN A 313 2.98 13.75 6.50
CA GLN A 313 1.84 14.30 5.77
C GLN A 313 0.53 13.74 6.31
N ARG A 314 -0.59 14.43 5.95
CA ARG A 314 -1.94 13.94 6.25
C ARG A 314 -2.14 12.54 5.67
N SER A 315 -2.69 11.62 6.47
CA SER A 315 -2.94 10.24 6.08
C SER A 315 -4.08 10.10 5.05
N TYR A 316 -4.29 8.89 4.56
CA TYR A 316 -5.24 8.58 3.48
C TYR A 316 -6.71 8.88 3.84
N GLY A 317 -7.14 8.60 5.06
CA GLY A 317 -8.53 8.79 5.49
C GLY A 317 -9.44 7.60 5.20
N LYS A 318 -9.01 6.36 5.51
CA LYS A 318 -9.83 5.16 5.41
C LYS A 318 -10.36 4.75 6.77
N GLY A 319 -11.57 5.21 7.10
CA GLY A 319 -12.28 4.93 8.36
C GLY A 319 -13.27 3.76 8.29
N LEU A 320 -13.17 2.88 7.28
CA LEU A 320 -14.05 1.76 7.02
C LEU A 320 -13.46 0.43 7.50
N VAL A 321 -14.32 -0.43 8.08
CA VAL A 321 -13.97 -1.78 8.54
C VAL A 321 -14.58 -2.80 7.60
N GLN A 322 -13.74 -3.71 7.07
CA GLN A 322 -14.18 -4.83 6.27
C GLN A 322 -14.24 -6.10 7.13
N SER A 323 -15.27 -6.93 6.87
CA SER A 323 -15.39 -8.30 7.38
C SER A 323 -15.42 -9.27 6.22
N ILE A 324 -14.82 -10.45 6.42
CA ILE A 324 -14.86 -11.54 5.45
C ILE A 324 -16.05 -12.44 5.81
N ARG A 325 -16.91 -12.71 4.84
CA ARG A 325 -18.09 -13.55 4.98
C ARG A 325 -18.02 -14.68 3.95
N PRO A 326 -18.19 -15.95 4.35
CA PRO A 326 -18.26 -17.05 3.38
C PRO A 326 -19.54 -16.91 2.54
N VAL A 327 -19.44 -17.21 1.26
CA VAL A 327 -20.55 -17.32 0.33
C VAL A 327 -20.53 -18.70 -0.33
N ALA A 328 -21.55 -19.00 -1.17
CA ALA A 328 -21.66 -20.28 -1.84
C ALA A 328 -20.40 -20.62 -2.67
N TYR A 329 -20.19 -21.92 -2.92
CA TYR A 329 -19.06 -22.45 -3.73
C TYR A 329 -17.69 -22.00 -3.20
N ASN A 330 -17.47 -22.10 -1.88
CA ASN A 330 -16.23 -21.73 -1.19
C ASN A 330 -15.74 -20.29 -1.46
N GLY A 331 -16.56 -19.45 -2.09
CA GLY A 331 -16.26 -18.05 -2.31
C GLY A 331 -16.28 -17.26 -1.00
N GLN A 332 -15.68 -16.08 -1.02
CA GLN A 332 -15.67 -15.14 0.09
C GLN A 332 -16.15 -13.76 -0.36
N LEU A 333 -16.89 -13.10 0.50
CA LEU A 333 -17.28 -11.70 0.35
C LEU A 333 -16.54 -10.87 1.40
N LYS A 334 -15.61 -10.06 0.97
CA LYS A 334 -15.02 -9.01 1.82
C LYS A 334 -15.94 -7.80 1.73
N VAL A 335 -16.65 -7.48 2.81
CA VAL A 335 -17.70 -6.45 2.81
C VAL A 335 -17.45 -5.42 3.91
N THR A 336 -17.67 -4.15 3.61
CA THR A 336 -17.64 -3.06 4.59
C THR A 336 -18.86 -3.17 5.51
N THR A 337 -18.60 -3.41 6.80
CA THR A 337 -19.63 -3.67 7.83
C THR A 337 -19.74 -2.56 8.87
N ALA A 338 -18.69 -1.74 9.04
CA ALA A 338 -18.64 -0.73 10.08
C ALA A 338 -17.74 0.46 9.71
N LYS A 339 -17.89 1.56 10.44
CA LYS A 339 -16.90 2.64 10.54
C LYS A 339 -16.16 2.51 11.86
N TYR A 340 -14.92 2.98 11.91
CA TYR A 340 -14.17 3.04 13.17
C TYR A 340 -13.93 4.49 13.63
N TYR A 341 -13.74 4.61 14.93
CA TYR A 341 -13.58 5.86 15.65
C TYR A 341 -12.38 5.76 16.58
N THR A 342 -11.51 6.74 16.57
CA THR A 342 -10.35 6.83 17.47
C THR A 342 -10.78 7.14 18.92
N PRO A 343 -9.89 7.15 19.91
CA PRO A 343 -10.25 7.40 21.32
C PRO A 343 -10.98 8.71 21.57
N SER A 344 -10.69 9.77 20.82
CA SER A 344 -11.40 11.04 20.90
C SER A 344 -12.85 10.98 20.39
N GLY A 345 -13.20 9.91 19.66
CA GLY A 345 -14.52 9.72 19.04
C GLY A 345 -14.60 10.21 17.59
N ARG A 346 -13.52 10.72 16.99
CA ARG A 346 -13.49 11.16 15.59
C ARG A 346 -13.41 9.96 14.64
N CYS A 347 -14.07 10.09 13.47
CA CYS A 347 -13.97 9.16 12.36
C CYS A 347 -13.02 9.75 11.31
N VAL A 348 -12.00 9.00 10.92
CA VAL A 348 -10.97 9.47 9.97
C VAL A 348 -11.41 9.38 8.50
N GLN A 349 -12.61 8.82 8.20
CA GLN A 349 -13.09 8.61 6.84
C GLN A 349 -13.13 9.92 6.06
N ALA A 350 -12.33 9.99 4.99
CA ALA A 350 -12.19 11.20 4.16
C ALA A 350 -13.10 11.20 2.93
N ILE A 351 -13.42 10.03 2.37
CA ILE A 351 -14.19 9.90 1.14
C ILE A 351 -15.64 9.52 1.47
N ASP A 352 -16.59 10.26 0.91
CA ASP A 352 -18.02 9.95 1.05
C ASP A 352 -18.51 9.03 -0.09
N TYR A 353 -18.56 7.74 0.17
CA TYR A 353 -19.09 6.75 -0.77
C TYR A 353 -20.61 6.71 -0.83
N THR A 354 -21.32 7.42 0.06
CA THR A 354 -22.78 7.41 0.11
C THR A 354 -23.40 8.41 -0.87
N HIS A 355 -22.64 9.45 -1.22
CA HIS A 355 -23.06 10.46 -2.21
C HIS A 355 -22.11 10.40 -3.40
N ARG A 356 -22.65 10.04 -4.55
CA ARG A 356 -21.92 10.01 -5.82
C ARG A 356 -22.31 11.20 -6.68
N ASN A 357 -21.36 11.76 -7.39
CA ASN A 357 -21.57 12.74 -8.43
C ASN A 357 -22.33 12.15 -9.62
N GLU A 358 -22.82 12.97 -10.53
CA GLU A 358 -23.53 12.52 -11.74
C GLU A 358 -22.70 11.60 -12.64
N ASP A 359 -21.38 11.76 -12.63
CA ASP A 359 -20.42 10.92 -13.37
C ASP A 359 -20.04 9.62 -12.63
N GLY A 360 -20.64 9.36 -11.44
CA GLY A 360 -20.37 8.21 -10.59
C GLY A 360 -19.12 8.34 -9.69
N SER A 361 -18.38 9.44 -9.80
CA SER A 361 -17.23 9.70 -8.92
C SER A 361 -17.67 10.00 -7.48
N VAL A 362 -16.74 9.88 -6.53
CA VAL A 362 -16.96 10.19 -5.11
C VAL A 362 -16.04 11.33 -4.69
N GLY A 363 -16.55 12.18 -3.80
CA GLY A 363 -15.80 13.32 -3.29
C GLY A 363 -15.19 13.11 -1.91
N HIS A 364 -14.23 13.95 -1.57
CA HIS A 364 -13.78 14.09 -0.19
C HIS A 364 -14.83 14.85 0.63
N ILE A 365 -14.91 14.53 1.92
CA ILE A 365 -15.71 15.29 2.88
C ILE A 365 -15.10 16.70 2.95
N PRO A 366 -15.86 17.76 2.62
CA PRO A 366 -15.33 19.11 2.68
C PRO A 366 -14.92 19.50 4.11
N ASP A 367 -13.85 20.28 4.26
CA ASP A 367 -13.38 20.75 5.57
C ASP A 367 -14.47 21.50 6.38
N SER A 368 -15.43 22.14 5.69
CA SER A 368 -16.58 22.79 6.31
C SER A 368 -17.57 21.83 6.99
N LEU A 369 -17.52 20.55 6.66
CA LEU A 369 -18.37 19.51 7.26
C LEU A 369 -17.62 18.68 8.31
N THR A 370 -16.35 18.97 8.57
CA THR A 370 -15.58 18.31 9.63
C THR A 370 -15.88 18.88 11.00
N HIS A 371 -15.77 18.04 12.03
CA HIS A 371 -16.03 18.42 13.41
C HIS A 371 -14.75 18.43 14.24
N GLU A 372 -14.74 19.26 15.29
CA GLU A 372 -13.63 19.34 16.22
C GLU A 372 -13.80 18.33 17.36
N PHE A 373 -12.70 17.64 17.67
CA PHE A 373 -12.55 16.74 18.81
C PHE A 373 -11.35 17.18 19.63
N LYS A 374 -11.17 16.59 20.80
CA LYS A 374 -10.04 16.91 21.68
C LYS A 374 -9.27 15.66 22.05
N THR A 375 -7.95 15.77 22.04
CA THR A 375 -7.05 14.78 22.63
C THR A 375 -7.17 14.75 24.14
N ALA A 376 -6.48 13.82 24.80
CA ALA A 376 -6.48 13.68 26.25
C ALA A 376 -6.02 14.97 26.97
N SER A 377 -5.04 15.69 26.40
CA SER A 377 -4.56 17.00 26.93
C SER A 377 -5.39 18.21 26.48
N GLY A 378 -6.41 18.00 25.62
CA GLY A 378 -7.28 19.05 25.14
C GLY A 378 -6.84 19.73 23.83
N ARG A 379 -5.84 19.22 23.12
CA ARG A 379 -5.47 19.69 21.78
C ARG A 379 -6.63 19.43 20.80
N ILE A 380 -6.84 20.33 19.86
CA ILE A 380 -7.91 20.20 18.85
C ILE A 380 -7.41 19.28 17.72
N VAL A 381 -8.24 18.29 17.39
CA VAL A 381 -8.10 17.38 16.24
C VAL A 381 -9.43 17.33 15.48
N ARG A 382 -9.42 16.95 14.19
CA ARG A 382 -10.62 16.94 13.34
C ARG A 382 -10.91 15.56 12.77
N ASP A 383 -12.16 15.31 12.43
CA ASP A 383 -12.62 14.14 11.66
C ASP A 383 -12.61 14.42 10.15
N GLY A 384 -13.09 13.44 9.35
CA GLY A 384 -13.43 13.62 7.93
C GLY A 384 -12.27 13.77 6.95
N GLY A 385 -11.00 13.68 7.40
CA GLY A 385 -9.88 13.95 6.51
C GLY A 385 -8.60 13.16 6.80
N GLY A 386 -8.70 11.96 7.36
CA GLY A 386 -7.53 11.20 7.82
C GLY A 386 -6.95 11.77 9.12
N ILE A 387 -5.70 11.37 9.41
CA ILE A 387 -4.92 11.89 10.53
C ILE A 387 -4.05 13.04 10.03
N THR A 388 -4.29 14.23 10.55
CA THR A 388 -3.41 15.38 10.34
C THR A 388 -2.21 15.26 11.29
N PRO A 389 -0.96 15.32 10.79
CA PRO A 389 0.21 15.22 11.65
C PRO A 389 0.32 16.44 12.59
N ASP A 390 0.96 16.25 13.73
CA ASP A 390 1.27 17.33 14.67
C ASP A 390 2.36 18.26 14.11
N VAL A 391 3.25 17.71 13.29
CA VAL A 391 4.29 18.44 12.55
C VAL A 391 4.28 18.01 11.10
N GLU A 392 4.00 18.93 10.21
CA GLU A 392 3.99 18.68 8.78
C GLU A 392 5.42 18.64 8.23
N ILE A 393 5.77 17.53 7.57
CA ILE A 393 7.01 17.35 6.81
C ILE A 393 6.63 17.24 5.33
N LYS A 394 7.28 18.03 4.49
CA LYS A 394 6.96 18.04 3.06
C LYS A 394 7.42 16.77 2.38
N ALA A 395 6.56 16.18 1.55
CA ALA A 395 6.92 15.05 0.73
C ALA A 395 8.09 15.39 -0.21
N PRO A 396 9.01 14.43 -0.46
CA PRO A 396 10.08 14.64 -1.42
C PRO A 396 9.49 14.83 -2.84
N SER A 397 10.09 15.69 -3.61
CA SER A 397 9.72 15.91 -5.01
C SER A 397 10.91 15.57 -5.90
N TYR A 398 10.74 14.59 -6.76
CA TYR A 398 11.74 14.17 -7.74
C TYR A 398 11.45 14.72 -9.12
N SER A 399 12.50 14.91 -9.90
CA SER A 399 12.37 15.29 -11.29
C SER A 399 11.75 14.16 -12.13
N ARG A 400 11.06 14.52 -13.21
CA ARG A 400 10.42 13.52 -14.11
C ARG A 400 11.40 12.49 -14.66
N ILE A 401 12.68 12.83 -14.80
CA ILE A 401 13.70 11.89 -15.29
C ILE A 401 13.87 10.73 -14.31
N VAL A 402 13.85 10.98 -12.98
CA VAL A 402 13.92 9.93 -11.96
C VAL A 402 12.73 8.99 -12.08
N TYR A 403 11.50 9.55 -12.17
CA TYR A 403 10.30 8.73 -12.39
C TYR A 403 10.38 7.90 -13.67
N ALA A 404 10.87 8.46 -14.76
CA ALA A 404 11.04 7.71 -16.00
C ALA A 404 12.07 6.59 -15.85
N LEU A 405 13.24 6.87 -15.27
CA LEU A 405 14.29 5.87 -15.07
C LEU A 405 13.82 4.70 -14.20
N VAL A 406 13.00 4.98 -13.16
CA VAL A 406 12.40 3.96 -12.30
C VAL A 406 11.28 3.20 -13.04
N LEU A 407 10.32 3.91 -13.64
CA LEU A 407 9.15 3.33 -14.31
C LEU A 407 9.53 2.38 -15.45
N TYR A 408 10.54 2.76 -16.25
CA TYR A 408 11.03 1.91 -17.35
C TYR A 408 12.08 0.89 -16.92
N GLY A 409 12.35 0.78 -15.61
CA GLY A 409 13.29 -0.18 -15.03
C GLY A 409 14.74 0.02 -15.49
N VAL A 410 15.13 1.25 -15.86
CA VAL A 410 16.48 1.53 -16.36
C VAL A 410 17.51 1.36 -15.24
N ILE A 411 17.18 1.83 -14.03
CA ILE A 411 18.04 1.73 -12.84
C ILE A 411 18.18 0.25 -12.42
N ASP A 412 17.08 -0.49 -12.37
CA ASP A 412 17.06 -1.91 -12.04
C ASP A 412 17.95 -2.73 -13.00
N LYS A 413 17.79 -2.52 -14.31
CA LYS A 413 18.60 -3.19 -15.34
C LYS A 413 20.09 -2.81 -15.24
N TYR A 414 20.39 -1.58 -14.88
CA TYR A 414 21.77 -1.17 -14.66
C TYR A 414 22.36 -1.85 -13.41
N ALA A 415 21.61 -1.96 -12.33
CA ALA A 415 22.07 -2.65 -11.14
C ALA A 415 22.39 -4.13 -11.40
N ILE A 416 21.61 -4.82 -12.27
CA ILE A 416 21.92 -6.16 -12.74
C ILE A 416 23.24 -6.18 -13.52
N GLU A 417 23.41 -5.25 -14.47
CA GLU A 417 24.63 -5.15 -15.28
C GLU A 417 25.85 -4.79 -14.43
N PHE A 418 25.67 -3.94 -13.44
CA PHE A 418 26.70 -3.64 -12.44
C PHE A 418 27.11 -4.90 -11.65
N ALA A 419 26.14 -5.69 -11.18
CA ALA A 419 26.39 -6.92 -10.44
C ALA A 419 27.07 -8.02 -11.29
N ARG A 420 26.89 -7.98 -12.62
CA ARG A 420 27.64 -8.87 -13.53
C ARG A 420 29.11 -8.51 -13.62
N LYS A 421 29.46 -7.23 -13.52
CA LYS A 421 30.83 -6.73 -13.65
C LYS A 421 31.61 -6.74 -12.34
N HIS A 422 30.92 -6.73 -11.19
CA HIS A 422 31.52 -6.60 -9.88
C HIS A 422 31.13 -7.80 -9.00
N ASP A 423 32.11 -8.52 -8.46
CA ASP A 423 31.86 -9.68 -7.59
C ASP A 423 31.41 -9.31 -6.18
N SER A 424 31.78 -8.12 -5.70
CA SER A 424 31.41 -7.62 -4.38
C SER A 424 31.41 -6.08 -4.39
N ILE A 425 30.72 -5.52 -3.40
CA ILE A 425 30.78 -4.09 -3.06
C ILE A 425 31.25 -3.94 -1.61
N PRO A 426 31.71 -2.75 -1.19
CA PRO A 426 31.96 -2.45 0.22
C PRO A 426 30.73 -2.72 1.11
N ALA A 427 30.91 -2.74 2.43
CA ALA A 427 29.80 -2.76 3.37
C ALA A 427 28.81 -1.63 3.04
N VAL A 428 27.53 -1.85 3.33
CA VAL A 428 26.44 -0.91 2.93
C VAL A 428 26.72 0.52 3.42
N GLU A 429 27.29 0.63 4.63
CA GLU A 429 27.64 1.91 5.24
C GLU A 429 28.69 2.70 4.45
N ASP A 430 29.61 2.00 3.80
CA ASP A 430 30.75 2.56 3.07
C ASP A 430 30.54 2.57 1.55
N PHE A 431 29.46 1.95 1.07
CA PHE A 431 29.18 1.88 -0.36
C PHE A 431 28.63 3.22 -0.88
N HIS A 432 29.35 3.80 -1.83
CA HIS A 432 28.93 4.98 -2.60
C HIS A 432 29.28 4.78 -4.06
N LEU A 433 28.35 5.17 -4.92
CA LEU A 433 28.53 5.11 -6.37
C LEU A 433 29.62 6.12 -6.81
N SER A 434 30.65 5.65 -7.47
CA SER A 434 31.70 6.52 -7.97
C SER A 434 31.23 7.37 -9.18
N ASP A 435 31.95 8.46 -9.47
CA ASP A 435 31.71 9.26 -10.69
C ASP A 435 31.88 8.44 -11.97
N ALA A 436 32.79 7.46 -11.96
CA ALA A 436 33.00 6.55 -13.10
C ALA A 436 31.80 5.63 -13.30
N ASP A 437 31.25 5.06 -12.22
CA ASP A 437 30.05 4.20 -12.30
C ASP A 437 28.82 5.00 -12.71
N PHE A 438 28.67 6.24 -12.22
CA PHE A 438 27.58 7.10 -12.68
C PHE A 438 27.71 7.43 -14.17
N ASN A 439 28.90 7.66 -14.70
CA ASN A 439 29.12 7.84 -16.11
C ASN A 439 28.78 6.57 -16.91
N ASP A 440 29.17 5.39 -16.42
CA ASP A 440 28.78 4.09 -17.01
C ASP A 440 27.25 3.92 -17.03
N PHE A 441 26.57 4.31 -15.95
CA PHE A 441 25.10 4.34 -15.89
C PHE A 441 24.51 5.27 -16.98
N VAL A 442 25.04 6.47 -17.15
CA VAL A 442 24.53 7.42 -18.17
C VAL A 442 24.69 6.84 -19.57
N GLU A 443 25.85 6.25 -19.89
CA GLU A 443 26.08 5.58 -21.18
C GLU A 443 25.15 4.37 -21.37
N PHE A 444 24.94 3.57 -20.33
CA PHE A 444 23.98 2.47 -20.35
C PHE A 444 22.55 2.97 -20.60
N ALA A 445 22.10 4.01 -19.90
CA ALA A 445 20.76 4.56 -20.04
C ALA A 445 20.48 5.13 -21.44
N LYS A 446 21.51 5.67 -22.13
CA LYS A 446 21.40 6.14 -23.51
C LYS A 446 21.02 5.03 -24.48
N THR A 447 21.42 3.79 -24.21
CA THR A 447 21.11 2.62 -25.05
C THR A 447 19.69 2.09 -24.84
N ARG A 448 18.93 2.62 -23.85
CA ARG A 448 17.60 2.16 -23.49
C ARG A 448 16.51 3.09 -24.02
N GLU A 449 15.43 2.48 -24.49
CA GLU A 449 14.25 3.22 -24.89
C GLU A 449 13.40 3.53 -23.66
N PHE A 450 13.25 4.79 -23.32
CA PHE A 450 12.29 5.30 -22.36
C PHE A 450 11.80 6.68 -22.77
N ASP A 451 10.51 6.93 -22.60
CA ASP A 451 9.96 8.25 -22.89
C ASP A 451 10.23 9.20 -21.72
N TYR A 452 10.87 10.31 -22.05
CA TYR A 452 11.12 11.38 -21.09
C TYR A 452 10.85 12.74 -21.72
N ARG A 453 10.01 13.49 -21.05
CA ARG A 453 9.73 14.88 -21.38
C ARG A 453 9.83 15.71 -20.11
N SER A 454 10.71 16.71 -20.06
CA SER A 454 10.85 17.58 -18.89
C SER A 454 9.54 18.30 -18.57
N SER A 455 9.30 18.62 -17.28
CA SER A 455 8.11 19.37 -16.87
C SER A 455 8.05 20.74 -17.57
N ALA A 456 9.20 21.40 -17.72
CA ALA A 456 9.31 22.68 -18.42
C ALA A 456 8.89 22.56 -19.90
N LYS A 457 9.37 21.49 -20.60
CA LYS A 457 8.97 21.26 -22.00
C LYS A 457 7.49 20.93 -22.11
N ALA A 458 6.93 20.12 -21.20
CA ALA A 458 5.51 19.80 -21.20
C ALA A 458 4.61 21.04 -20.96
N SER A 459 4.99 21.89 -20.01
CA SER A 459 4.27 23.16 -19.74
C SER A 459 4.40 24.16 -20.91
N PHE A 460 5.58 24.21 -21.54
CA PHE A 460 5.81 25.02 -22.74
C PHE A 460 4.94 24.55 -23.91
N ASP A 461 4.87 23.25 -24.17
CA ASP A 461 4.04 22.69 -25.24
C ASP A 461 2.55 22.98 -25.01
N GLN A 462 2.10 22.86 -23.76
CA GLN A 462 0.73 23.22 -23.39
C GLN A 462 0.46 24.71 -23.62
N MET A 463 1.35 25.59 -23.14
CA MET A 463 1.25 27.03 -23.34
C MET A 463 1.23 27.37 -24.84
N LYS A 464 2.12 26.79 -25.64
CA LYS A 464 2.19 27.00 -27.11
C LYS A 464 0.87 26.61 -27.77
N ASN A 465 0.29 25.44 -27.40
CA ASN A 465 -1.00 25.00 -27.93
C ASN A 465 -2.16 25.96 -27.57
N GLU A 466 -2.20 26.49 -26.34
CA GLU A 466 -3.21 27.47 -25.97
C GLU A 466 -3.03 28.78 -26.72
N MET A 467 -1.79 29.26 -26.88
CA MET A 467 -1.49 30.47 -27.69
C MET A 467 -1.84 30.30 -29.18
N GLU A 468 -1.71 29.11 -29.76
CA GLU A 468 -2.16 28.78 -31.10
C GLU A 468 -3.68 28.89 -31.23
N LYS A 469 -4.42 28.36 -30.27
CA LYS A 469 -5.90 28.45 -30.21
C LYS A 469 -6.38 29.89 -30.10
N ASP A 470 -5.67 30.71 -29.33
CA ASP A 470 -5.97 32.13 -29.14
C ASP A 470 -5.50 33.02 -30.31
N GLY A 471 -4.79 32.49 -31.27
CA GLY A 471 -4.22 33.24 -32.43
C GLY A 471 -3.05 34.15 -32.06
N LEU A 472 -2.41 33.91 -30.92
CA LEU A 472 -1.30 34.72 -30.41
C LEU A 472 0.09 34.17 -30.77
N ALA A 473 0.19 32.91 -31.20
CA ALA A 473 1.45 32.21 -31.44
C ALA A 473 2.34 32.93 -32.46
N ASP A 474 1.76 33.48 -33.53
CA ASP A 474 2.51 34.21 -34.59
C ASP A 474 3.13 35.51 -34.09
N THR A 475 2.52 36.17 -33.10
CA THR A 475 3.02 37.47 -32.58
C THR A 475 4.26 37.32 -31.71
N VAL A 476 4.53 36.12 -31.18
CA VAL A 476 5.66 35.82 -30.27
C VAL A 476 6.48 34.63 -30.76
N LYS A 477 6.40 34.29 -32.04
CA LYS A 477 7.03 33.11 -32.63
C LYS A 477 8.54 33.03 -32.35
N GLU A 478 9.25 34.14 -32.55
CA GLU A 478 10.71 34.19 -32.30
C GLU A 478 11.06 33.89 -30.86
N GLN A 479 10.25 34.38 -29.92
CA GLN A 479 10.45 34.12 -28.48
C GLN A 479 10.16 32.64 -28.14
N LEU A 480 9.10 32.07 -28.71
CA LEU A 480 8.78 30.66 -28.57
C LEU A 480 9.88 29.76 -29.11
N ASP A 481 10.43 30.07 -30.28
CA ASP A 481 11.53 29.31 -30.91
C ASP A 481 12.81 29.35 -30.05
N VAL A 482 13.12 30.50 -29.44
CA VAL A 482 14.26 30.63 -28.50
C VAL A 482 14.07 29.78 -27.28
N ILE A 483 12.87 29.81 -26.67
CA ILE A 483 12.55 29.01 -25.47
C ILE A 483 12.53 27.51 -25.83
N GLU A 484 11.91 27.14 -26.95
CA GLU A 484 11.86 25.75 -27.41
C GLU A 484 13.27 25.17 -27.60
N LYS A 485 14.17 25.92 -28.24
CA LYS A 485 15.56 25.52 -28.38
C LYS A 485 16.31 25.41 -27.03
N ALA A 486 16.04 26.30 -26.11
CA ALA A 486 16.62 26.24 -24.76
C ALA A 486 16.10 25.06 -23.92
N LEU A 487 14.88 24.56 -24.19
CA LEU A 487 14.26 23.41 -23.55
C LEU A 487 14.61 22.06 -24.21
N GLN A 488 15.29 22.05 -25.36
CA GLN A 488 15.82 20.85 -25.99
C GLN A 488 17.11 20.38 -25.32
N ILE A 489 16.98 20.02 -24.01
CA ILE A 489 18.07 19.41 -23.25
C ILE A 489 18.05 17.91 -23.53
N GLU A 490 19.17 17.37 -24.03
CA GLU A 490 19.31 15.92 -24.23
C GLU A 490 19.17 15.15 -22.91
N LYS A 491 18.62 13.93 -22.97
CA LYS A 491 18.42 13.06 -21.80
C LYS A 491 19.71 12.90 -20.98
N GLU A 492 20.86 12.74 -21.64
CA GLU A 492 22.16 12.64 -21.02
C GLU A 492 22.49 13.85 -20.14
N GLN A 493 22.39 15.05 -20.74
CA GLN A 493 22.69 16.29 -20.01
C GLN A 493 21.75 16.47 -18.81
N PHE A 494 20.47 16.05 -18.94
CA PHE A 494 19.51 16.14 -17.85
C PHE A 494 19.80 15.12 -16.75
N MET A 495 20.21 13.89 -17.08
CA MET A 495 20.66 12.91 -16.09
C MET A 495 21.88 13.43 -15.30
N ARG A 496 22.85 14.04 -15.98
CA ARG A 496 24.02 14.64 -15.32
C ARG A 496 23.63 15.80 -14.40
N LEU A 497 22.69 16.65 -14.81
CA LEU A 497 22.18 17.75 -13.99
C LEU A 497 21.43 17.25 -12.73
N LYS A 498 20.81 16.07 -12.82
CA LYS A 498 20.01 15.46 -11.75
C LYS A 498 20.72 14.29 -11.06
N LYS A 499 22.05 14.24 -11.15
CA LYS A 499 22.88 13.20 -10.53
C LYS A 499 22.50 12.94 -9.08
N ASP A 500 22.39 14.00 -8.28
CA ASP A 500 22.12 13.89 -6.84
C ASP A 500 20.74 13.29 -6.52
N GLU A 501 19.77 13.43 -7.46
CA GLU A 501 18.46 12.78 -7.32
C GLU A 501 18.47 11.32 -7.81
N ILE A 502 19.36 10.96 -8.75
CA ILE A 502 19.41 9.64 -9.41
C ILE A 502 20.28 8.65 -8.61
N VAL A 503 21.45 9.12 -8.14
CA VAL A 503 22.42 8.27 -7.43
C VAL A 503 21.82 7.46 -6.27
N PRO A 504 20.96 8.04 -5.39
CA PRO A 504 20.34 7.29 -4.32
C PRO A 504 19.60 6.03 -4.77
N PHE A 505 18.87 6.11 -5.88
CA PHE A 505 18.12 4.98 -6.42
C PHE A 505 19.04 3.92 -7.02
N ILE A 506 20.16 4.33 -7.65
CA ILE A 506 21.14 3.38 -8.18
C ILE A 506 21.85 2.66 -7.03
N GLU A 507 22.29 3.39 -6.00
CA GLU A 507 22.94 2.80 -4.82
C GLU A 507 22.01 1.83 -4.09
N GLU A 508 20.72 2.20 -3.91
CA GLU A 508 19.71 1.34 -3.31
C GLU A 508 19.58 0.02 -4.08
N GLU A 509 19.36 0.10 -5.40
CA GLU A 509 19.18 -1.07 -6.25
C GLU A 509 20.44 -1.94 -6.29
N ILE A 510 21.63 -1.36 -6.34
CA ILE A 510 22.88 -2.13 -6.25
C ILE A 510 23.01 -2.80 -4.88
N ALA A 511 22.77 -2.09 -3.77
CA ALA A 511 22.90 -2.65 -2.43
C ALA A 511 21.96 -3.85 -2.21
N VAL A 512 20.72 -3.80 -2.74
CA VAL A 512 19.76 -4.91 -2.70
C VAL A 512 20.35 -6.16 -3.34
N ARG A 513 21.08 -6.06 -4.48
CA ARG A 513 21.65 -7.21 -5.19
C ARG A 513 22.74 -7.93 -4.43
N TYR A 514 23.39 -7.27 -3.48
CA TYR A 514 24.48 -7.86 -2.69
C TYR A 514 24.06 -8.20 -1.25
N TYR A 515 23.16 -7.42 -0.67
CA TYR A 515 22.86 -7.47 0.77
C TYR A 515 21.37 -7.51 1.09
N TYR A 516 20.51 -7.83 0.09
CA TYR A 516 19.07 -7.96 0.20
C TYR A 516 18.32 -6.65 0.58
N GLN A 517 17.00 -6.74 0.73
CA GLN A 517 16.09 -5.59 0.94
C GLN A 517 16.48 -4.69 2.12
N LYS A 518 16.98 -5.29 3.21
CA LYS A 518 17.40 -4.52 4.40
C LYS A 518 18.47 -3.49 4.05
N ALA A 519 19.40 -3.86 3.18
CA ALA A 519 20.45 -2.95 2.72
C ALA A 519 19.89 -1.81 1.86
N GLY A 520 18.92 -2.10 1.00
CA GLY A 520 18.23 -1.06 0.22
C GLY A 520 17.56 -0.02 1.12
N VAL A 521 16.85 -0.46 2.17
CA VAL A 521 16.26 0.47 3.15
C VAL A 521 17.33 1.30 3.85
N GLN A 522 18.46 0.70 4.22
CA GLN A 522 19.57 1.41 4.86
C GLN A 522 20.18 2.49 3.95
N VAL A 523 20.36 2.19 2.66
CA VAL A 523 20.82 3.18 1.68
C VAL A 523 19.77 4.30 1.52
N ARG A 524 18.51 3.94 1.36
CA ARG A 524 17.41 4.92 1.23
C ARG A 524 17.36 5.88 2.41
N LEU A 525 17.49 5.38 3.64
CA LEU A 525 17.48 6.20 4.87
C LEU A 525 18.61 7.23 4.90
N ARG A 526 19.75 6.96 4.27
CA ARG A 526 20.88 7.90 4.14
C ARG A 526 20.50 9.18 3.39
N TYR A 527 19.59 9.04 2.41
CA TYR A 527 19.13 10.11 1.51
C TYR A 527 17.71 10.60 1.81
N ASP A 528 17.07 10.06 2.85
CA ASP A 528 15.70 10.41 3.23
C ASP A 528 15.65 11.79 3.89
N ASN A 529 15.24 12.79 3.09
CA ASN A 529 15.11 14.16 3.57
C ASN A 529 14.03 14.30 4.66
N GLU A 530 12.95 13.51 4.59
CA GLU A 530 11.90 13.54 5.60
C GLU A 530 12.42 13.04 6.96
N VAL A 531 13.16 11.92 6.96
CA VAL A 531 13.83 11.40 8.17
C VAL A 531 14.84 12.42 8.70
N SER A 532 15.59 13.07 7.81
CA SER A 532 16.55 14.11 8.20
C SER A 532 15.85 15.31 8.85
N GLU A 533 14.70 15.75 8.36
CA GLU A 533 13.90 16.82 8.96
C GLU A 533 13.29 16.40 10.30
N VAL A 534 12.81 15.16 10.39
CA VAL A 534 12.32 14.57 11.65
C VAL A 534 13.44 14.55 12.70
N LEU A 535 14.65 14.12 12.35
CA LEU A 535 15.79 14.13 13.29
C LEU A 535 16.13 15.55 13.74
N LYS A 536 16.14 16.53 12.84
CA LYS A 536 16.33 17.95 13.20
C LYS A 536 15.25 18.43 14.17
N TYR A 537 13.99 18.09 13.92
CA TYR A 537 12.89 18.41 14.83
C TYR A 537 13.11 17.81 16.21
N ILE A 538 13.40 16.50 16.27
CA ILE A 538 13.62 15.76 17.52
C ILE A 538 14.78 16.34 18.33
N HIS A 539 15.91 16.65 17.69
CA HIS A 539 17.10 17.20 18.37
C HIS A 539 16.91 18.63 18.88
N ASN A 540 15.97 19.38 18.29
CA ASN A 540 15.63 20.74 18.73
C ASN A 540 14.60 20.78 19.86
N GLN A 541 14.00 19.63 20.25
CA GLN A 541 13.11 19.58 21.41
C GLN A 541 13.93 19.66 22.71
N PRO A 542 13.45 20.38 23.73
CA PRO A 542 14.09 20.33 25.05
C PRO A 542 14.16 18.88 25.54
N GLN A 543 15.30 18.47 26.04
CA GLN A 543 15.41 17.20 26.78
C GLN A 543 14.69 17.41 28.12
N GLU A 544 13.48 16.85 28.27
CA GLU A 544 12.76 16.82 29.55
C GLU A 544 13.32 15.77 30.50
#